data_66ae31c1c08159ef9f41565dc9ca6b50
#
_entry.id   66ae31c1c08159ef9f41565dc9ca6b50
#
_cell.length_a   1.000
_cell.length_b   1.000
_cell.length_c   1.000
_cell.angle_alpha   90.00
_cell.angle_beta   90.00
_cell.angle_gamma   90.00
#
_symmetry.space_group_name_H-M   'P 1'
#
loop_
_entity.id
_entity.type
_entity.pdbx_description
1 polymer ?
#
loop_
_entity_poly.entity_id
_entity_poly.type
_entity_poly.pdbx_seq_one_letter_code
_entity_poly.pdbx_strand_id
1 'polypeptide(L)'
;MQTLRNTELDVQQAAWPQYMQRAIELAASVFTAAPNPRVGCVIVKEDAQAGDRVLGDGWHKGAGLPHAEPDAIADAQCRAAEARGDTPVIDSRRAQEKSLPAGSTAFVTLEPCCHTGRTGPCSLALIEARIERVVIASRDPNPKVSGGGIAALEAAGVEVFFLSDFEDSARRLNRGFFSRLERRRPFVRCKLAMSLDGRTALANGDSKWITGAEA
;
A
#
# COMPACT_ATOMS: atom_id res chain seq x y z
N MET A 1 -26.61 3.56 0.14
CA MET A 1 -25.45 4.26 -0.49
C MET A 1 -25.03 5.35 0.49
N GLN A 2 -24.10 5.02 1.39
CA GLN A 2 -23.55 6.00 2.32
C GLN A 2 -22.48 6.78 1.56
N THR A 3 -22.71 8.06 1.42
CA THR A 3 -21.81 9.03 0.79
C THR A 3 -20.53 9.05 1.62
N LEU A 4 -19.45 8.51 1.07
CA LEU A 4 -18.11 8.75 1.60
C LEU A 4 -17.97 10.26 1.68
N ARG A 5 -17.82 10.79 2.88
CA ARG A 5 -17.68 12.23 3.09
C ARG A 5 -16.43 12.70 2.37
N ASN A 6 -16.61 13.43 1.27
CA ASN A 6 -15.62 14.37 0.75
C ASN A 6 -15.59 15.53 1.75
N THR A 7 -14.93 15.32 2.88
CA THR A 7 -14.69 16.38 3.84
C THR A 7 -13.57 17.23 3.24
N GLU A 8 -13.82 18.51 3.08
CA GLU A 8 -12.75 19.50 2.92
C GLU A 8 -11.70 19.19 3.98
N LEU A 9 -10.45 19.04 3.53
CA LEU A 9 -9.32 18.67 4.38
C LEU A 9 -9.19 19.70 5.49
N ASP A 10 -9.53 19.32 6.71
CA ASP A 10 -9.27 20.13 7.89
C ASP A 10 -7.76 20.32 8.04
N VAL A 11 -7.33 21.36 8.77
CA VAL A 11 -5.90 21.68 8.95
C VAL A 11 -5.09 20.47 9.45
N GLN A 12 -5.71 19.60 10.26
CA GLN A 12 -5.13 18.32 10.71
C GLN A 12 -4.89 17.33 9.59
N GLN A 13 -5.62 17.43 8.47
CA GLN A 13 -5.50 16.52 7.32
C GLN A 13 -4.55 17.07 6.24
N ALA A 14 -4.01 18.27 6.42
CA ALA A 14 -3.10 18.90 5.47
C ALA A 14 -1.82 18.07 5.21
N ALA A 15 -1.42 17.25 6.16
CA ALA A 15 -0.26 16.36 6.06
C ALA A 15 -0.56 15.00 5.39
N TRP A 16 -1.82 14.63 5.19
CA TRP A 16 -2.19 13.32 4.62
C TRP A 16 -1.59 13.03 3.25
N PRO A 17 -1.50 14.00 2.31
CA PRO A 17 -0.88 13.76 1.01
C PRO A 17 0.57 13.26 1.12
N GLN A 18 1.37 13.78 2.05
CA GLN A 18 2.77 13.33 2.22
C GLN A 18 2.86 11.87 2.69
N TYR A 19 1.96 11.43 3.59
CA TYR A 19 1.96 10.05 4.07
C TYR A 19 1.47 9.08 2.99
N MET A 20 0.46 9.47 2.22
CA MET A 20 0.02 8.66 1.07
C MET A 20 1.10 8.60 -0.02
N GLN A 21 1.79 9.71 -0.29
CA GLN A 21 2.92 9.72 -1.22
C GLN A 21 4.03 8.75 -0.76
N ARG A 22 4.37 8.76 0.53
CA ARG A 22 5.32 7.81 1.11
C ARG A 22 4.85 6.36 0.94
N ALA A 23 3.57 6.05 1.17
CA ALA A 23 3.01 4.72 0.94
C ALA A 23 3.12 4.29 -0.53
N ILE A 24 2.90 5.20 -1.48
CA ILE A 24 3.09 4.98 -2.92
C ILE A 24 4.57 4.66 -3.23
N GLU A 25 5.51 5.38 -2.65
CA GLU A 25 6.96 5.17 -2.83
C GLU A 25 7.39 3.80 -2.29
N LEU A 26 6.91 3.41 -1.11
CA LEU A 26 7.13 2.07 -0.56
C LEU A 26 6.59 0.98 -1.50
N ALA A 27 5.37 1.14 -2.01
CA ALA A 27 4.81 0.20 -2.99
C ALA A 27 5.62 0.17 -4.30
N ALA A 28 6.19 1.30 -4.72
CA ALA A 28 7.00 1.41 -5.93
C ALA A 28 8.39 0.76 -5.77
N SER A 29 8.91 0.64 -4.55
CA SER A 29 10.23 0.05 -4.26
C SER A 29 10.32 -1.44 -4.65
N VAL A 30 9.19 -2.13 -4.76
CA VAL A 30 9.12 -3.52 -5.23
C VAL A 30 8.97 -3.56 -6.73
N PHE A 31 9.86 -4.27 -7.41
CA PHE A 31 9.79 -4.38 -8.87
C PHE A 31 8.57 -5.19 -9.33
N THR A 32 8.30 -6.31 -8.67
CA THR A 32 7.10 -7.11 -8.92
C THR A 32 6.66 -7.87 -7.65
N ALA A 33 5.38 -7.80 -7.34
CA ALA A 33 4.73 -8.58 -6.30
C ALA A 33 3.77 -9.64 -6.89
N ALA A 34 3.81 -9.84 -8.23
CA ALA A 34 2.89 -10.73 -8.92
C ALA A 34 2.82 -12.13 -8.26
N PRO A 35 1.64 -12.74 -8.15
CA PRO A 35 0.34 -12.31 -8.71
C PRO A 35 -0.39 -11.23 -7.87
N ASN A 36 0.14 -10.85 -6.71
CA ASN A 36 -0.45 -9.87 -5.82
C ASN A 36 -0.18 -8.43 -6.30
N PRO A 37 -1.01 -7.45 -5.92
CA PRO A 37 -0.72 -6.05 -6.18
C PRO A 37 0.44 -5.55 -5.30
N ARG A 38 1.13 -4.53 -5.78
CA ARG A 38 2.07 -3.74 -4.99
C ARG A 38 1.28 -2.80 -4.11
N VAL A 39 1.44 -2.94 -2.81
CA VAL A 39 0.76 -2.14 -1.80
C VAL A 39 1.77 -1.59 -0.83
N GLY A 40 1.59 -0.35 -0.41
CA GLY A 40 2.34 0.30 0.67
C GLY A 40 1.39 0.76 1.76
N CYS A 41 1.88 0.77 2.98
CA CYS A 41 1.18 1.23 4.17
C CYS A 41 2.11 2.07 5.03
N VAL A 42 1.62 3.22 5.50
CA VAL A 42 2.31 4.08 6.46
C VAL A 42 1.38 4.29 7.65
N ILE A 43 1.86 4.04 8.86
CA ILE A 43 1.10 4.25 10.08
C ILE A 43 1.64 5.48 10.80
N VAL A 44 0.75 6.40 11.12
CA VAL A 44 1.08 7.70 11.71
C VAL A 44 0.29 7.90 13.01
N LYS A 45 0.93 8.43 14.02
CA LYS A 45 0.26 9.08 15.15
C LYS A 45 0.21 10.56 14.84
N GLU A 46 -0.98 11.06 14.58
CA GLU A 46 -1.21 12.47 14.38
C GLU A 46 -1.24 13.20 15.74
N ASP A 47 -0.52 14.30 15.84
CA ASP A 47 -0.47 15.14 17.04
C ASP A 47 -0.37 16.63 16.65
N ALA A 48 -1.47 17.33 16.80
CA ALA A 48 -1.57 18.75 16.43
C ALA A 48 -0.63 19.66 17.25
N GLN A 49 -0.16 19.20 18.42
CA GLN A 49 0.69 20.01 19.32
C GLN A 49 2.17 19.63 19.19
N ALA A 50 2.47 18.33 19.15
CA ALA A 50 3.84 17.82 19.10
C ALA A 50 4.33 17.55 17.66
N GLY A 51 3.45 17.64 16.68
CA GLY A 51 3.69 17.24 15.29
C GLY A 51 3.51 15.74 15.07
N ASP A 52 3.14 15.39 13.86
CA ASP A 52 2.86 14.02 13.47
C ASP A 52 4.11 13.14 13.53
N ARG A 53 3.94 11.90 13.94
CA ARG A 53 5.00 10.91 14.01
C ARG A 53 4.67 9.66 13.20
N VAL A 54 5.52 9.31 12.25
CA VAL A 54 5.46 8.02 11.57
C VAL A 54 5.85 6.92 12.55
N LEU A 55 4.91 6.02 12.81
CA LEU A 55 5.09 4.88 13.72
C LEU A 55 5.74 3.70 13.00
N GLY A 56 5.28 3.40 11.78
CA GLY A 56 5.78 2.27 11.00
C GLY A 56 5.49 2.39 9.51
N ASP A 57 6.32 1.72 8.74
CA ASP A 57 6.26 1.62 7.29
C ASP A 57 6.15 0.15 6.88
N GLY A 58 5.34 -0.15 5.87
CA GLY A 58 5.21 -1.51 5.35
C GLY A 58 4.89 -1.53 3.88
N TRP A 59 5.31 -2.59 3.20
CA TRP A 59 4.95 -2.84 1.81
C TRP A 59 4.93 -4.33 1.50
N HIS A 60 4.12 -4.72 0.53
CA HIS A 60 4.05 -6.12 0.13
C HIS A 60 5.25 -6.51 -0.73
N LYS A 61 6.16 -7.29 -0.16
CA LYS A 61 7.45 -7.67 -0.75
C LYS A 61 7.36 -8.81 -1.77
N GLY A 62 6.29 -9.61 -1.69
CA GLY A 62 6.09 -10.73 -2.62
C GLY A 62 5.06 -11.76 -2.15
N ALA A 63 4.64 -12.63 -3.07
CA ALA A 63 3.62 -13.64 -2.79
C ALA A 63 4.03 -14.59 -1.66
N GLY A 64 3.15 -14.76 -0.66
CA GLY A 64 3.39 -15.59 0.52
C GLY A 64 4.05 -14.84 1.69
N LEU A 65 4.52 -13.62 1.48
CA LEU A 65 5.01 -12.72 2.53
C LEU A 65 3.86 -11.86 3.08
N PRO A 66 4.06 -11.17 4.23
CA PRO A 66 3.07 -10.27 4.79
C PRO A 66 2.58 -9.23 3.77
N HIS A 67 1.33 -8.82 3.91
CA HIS A 67 0.81 -7.65 3.20
C HIS A 67 1.36 -6.37 3.84
N ALA A 68 1.14 -5.23 3.21
CA ALA A 68 1.70 -3.95 3.63
C ALA A 68 1.26 -3.54 5.03
N GLU A 69 -0.01 -3.80 5.37
CA GLU A 69 -0.60 -3.39 6.65
C GLU A 69 0.00 -4.17 7.83
N PRO A 70 0.04 -5.53 7.82
CA PRO A 70 0.74 -6.28 8.86
C PRO A 70 2.25 -5.97 8.93
N ASP A 71 2.90 -5.69 7.79
CA ASP A 71 4.32 -5.31 7.74
C ASP A 71 4.54 -3.96 8.45
N ALA A 72 3.68 -2.95 8.19
CA ALA A 72 3.72 -1.64 8.85
C ALA A 72 3.42 -1.72 10.36
N ILE A 73 2.48 -2.57 10.78
CA ILE A 73 2.18 -2.80 12.18
C ILE A 73 3.39 -3.41 12.89
N ALA A 74 4.03 -4.42 12.28
CA ALA A 74 5.23 -5.06 12.83
C ALA A 74 6.39 -4.07 12.95
N ASP A 75 6.62 -3.23 11.94
CA ASP A 75 7.65 -2.19 11.97
C ASP A 75 7.37 -1.17 13.09
N ALA A 76 6.12 -0.73 13.25
CA ALA A 76 5.74 0.18 14.33
C ALA A 76 6.02 -0.42 15.74
N GLN A 77 5.74 -1.69 15.90
CA GLN A 77 6.01 -2.41 17.16
C GLN A 77 7.51 -2.56 17.41
N CYS A 78 8.30 -2.86 16.38
CA CYS A 78 9.76 -2.94 16.48
C CYS A 78 10.35 -1.59 16.90
N ARG A 79 9.98 -0.50 16.23
CA ARG A 79 10.45 0.85 16.59
C ARG A 79 10.05 1.25 18.01
N ALA A 80 8.86 0.87 18.46
CA ALA A 80 8.41 1.14 19.82
C ALA A 80 9.19 0.33 20.85
N ALA A 81 9.56 -0.93 20.57
CA ALA A 81 10.41 -1.75 21.42
C ALA A 81 11.83 -1.17 21.51
N GLU A 82 12.44 -0.83 20.40
CA GLU A 82 13.76 -0.19 20.33
C GLU A 82 13.82 1.11 21.15
N ALA A 83 12.78 1.95 21.04
CA ALA A 83 12.68 3.18 21.82
C ALA A 83 12.61 2.96 23.34
N ARG A 84 12.17 1.78 23.80
CA ARG A 84 12.17 1.37 25.21
C ARG A 84 13.47 0.67 25.64
N GLY A 85 14.38 0.40 24.71
CA GLY A 85 15.59 -0.40 24.96
C GLY A 85 15.35 -1.91 24.98
N ASP A 86 14.20 -2.37 24.50
CA ASP A 86 13.86 -3.78 24.40
C ASP A 86 14.47 -4.40 23.13
N THR A 87 14.77 -5.69 23.15
CA THR A 87 15.15 -6.41 21.93
C THR A 87 13.89 -6.64 21.08
N PRO A 88 13.82 -6.13 19.81
CA PRO A 88 12.67 -6.36 18.97
C PRO A 88 12.46 -7.85 18.69
N VAL A 89 11.31 -8.39 19.01
CA VAL A 89 10.91 -9.75 18.63
C VAL A 89 10.21 -9.68 17.29
N ILE A 90 10.92 -9.99 16.20
CA ILE A 90 10.42 -9.98 14.80
C ILE A 90 9.54 -11.24 14.52
N ASP A 91 8.81 -11.73 15.50
CA ASP A 91 7.85 -12.79 15.28
C ASP A 91 6.43 -12.22 15.30
N SER A 92 5.86 -12.01 14.10
CA SER A 92 4.48 -11.55 13.92
C SER A 92 3.43 -12.43 14.64
N ARG A 93 3.82 -13.62 15.11
CA ARG A 93 2.99 -14.55 15.90
C ARG A 93 3.09 -14.33 17.40
N ARG A 94 4.07 -13.56 17.88
CA ARG A 94 4.38 -13.37 19.31
C ARG A 94 4.29 -11.93 19.80
N ALA A 95 3.84 -10.99 19.00
CA ALA A 95 3.66 -9.61 19.44
C ALA A 95 2.63 -9.58 20.59
N GLN A 96 3.13 -9.56 21.82
CA GLN A 96 2.32 -9.56 23.05
C GLN A 96 1.49 -8.28 23.19
N GLU A 97 1.88 -7.21 22.51
CA GLU A 97 1.17 -5.94 22.49
C GLU A 97 0.79 -5.58 21.05
N LYS A 98 -0.36 -6.08 20.61
CA LYS A 98 -0.86 -5.84 19.24
C LYS A 98 -1.34 -4.39 19.01
N SER A 99 -1.66 -3.66 20.08
CA SER A 99 -2.24 -2.33 19.97
C SER A 99 -1.19 -1.25 19.76
N LEU A 100 -1.49 -0.37 18.82
CA LEU A 100 -0.75 0.86 18.58
C LEU A 100 -1.32 2.02 19.42
N PRO A 101 -0.59 3.16 19.54
CA PRO A 101 -1.10 4.32 20.28
C PRO A 101 -2.47 4.78 19.77
N ALA A 102 -3.36 5.15 20.69
CA ALA A 102 -4.67 5.71 20.35
C ALA A 102 -4.53 6.92 19.41
N GLY A 103 -5.46 7.09 18.47
CA GLY A 103 -5.41 8.11 17.41
C GLY A 103 -4.44 7.79 16.29
N SER A 104 -4.02 6.52 16.12
CA SER A 104 -3.21 6.11 14.97
C SER A 104 -4.03 6.03 13.70
N THR A 105 -3.45 6.54 12.60
CA THR A 105 -4.02 6.54 11.25
C THR A 105 -3.14 5.68 10.32
N ALA A 106 -3.75 4.79 9.54
CA ALA A 106 -3.07 4.02 8.51
C ALA A 106 -3.38 4.58 7.11
N PHE A 107 -2.34 4.90 6.35
CA PHE A 107 -2.41 5.32 4.94
C PHE A 107 -2.07 4.13 4.07
N VAL A 108 -3.02 3.65 3.26
CA VAL A 108 -2.87 2.42 2.46
C VAL A 108 -3.16 2.72 0.99
N THR A 109 -2.30 2.27 0.10
CA THR A 109 -2.44 2.56 -1.34
C THR A 109 -3.56 1.78 -2.02
N LEU A 110 -4.07 0.71 -1.39
CA LEU A 110 -5.17 -0.12 -1.89
C LEU A 110 -6.07 -0.53 -0.72
N GLU A 111 -7.37 -0.73 -0.99
CA GLU A 111 -8.33 -1.21 0.01
C GLU A 111 -7.83 -2.46 0.75
N PRO A 112 -7.80 -2.46 2.10
CA PRO A 112 -7.37 -3.61 2.89
C PRO A 112 -8.25 -4.83 2.64
N CYS A 113 -7.65 -6.00 2.46
CA CYS A 113 -8.39 -7.22 2.19
C CYS A 113 -9.20 -7.69 3.42
N CYS A 114 -10.38 -8.29 3.15
CA CYS A 114 -11.31 -8.80 4.16
C CYS A 114 -11.41 -10.32 4.19
N HIS A 115 -10.69 -11.04 3.33
CA HIS A 115 -10.75 -12.50 3.24
C HIS A 115 -9.44 -13.14 3.69
N THR A 116 -9.54 -14.36 4.21
CA THR A 116 -8.37 -15.18 4.53
C THR A 116 -7.86 -15.83 3.26
N GLY A 117 -6.62 -15.48 2.89
CA GLY A 117 -5.88 -16.12 1.83
C GLY A 117 -4.75 -16.96 2.41
N ARG A 118 -3.51 -16.73 1.95
CA ARG A 118 -2.29 -17.28 2.57
C ARG A 118 -1.96 -16.59 3.90
N THR A 119 -2.43 -15.36 4.06
CA THR A 119 -2.35 -14.56 5.28
C THR A 119 -3.77 -14.21 5.75
N GLY A 120 -3.92 -13.81 7.01
CA GLY A 120 -5.17 -13.32 7.53
C GLY A 120 -5.61 -11.99 6.87
N PRO A 121 -6.89 -11.57 7.09
CA PRO A 121 -7.41 -10.32 6.55
C PRO A 121 -6.67 -9.10 7.09
N CYS A 122 -6.26 -8.19 6.20
CA CYS A 122 -5.60 -6.95 6.62
C CYS A 122 -6.52 -6.02 7.41
N SER A 123 -7.83 -6.00 7.07
CA SER A 123 -8.83 -5.27 7.85
C SER A 123 -8.86 -5.72 9.31
N LEU A 124 -8.81 -7.03 9.56
CA LEU A 124 -8.75 -7.56 10.92
C LEU A 124 -7.44 -7.17 11.64
N ALA A 125 -6.30 -7.23 10.95
CA ALA A 125 -5.02 -6.82 11.53
C ALA A 125 -5.02 -5.35 11.96
N LEU A 126 -5.60 -4.46 11.16
CA LEU A 126 -5.75 -3.04 11.49
C LEU A 126 -6.67 -2.81 12.69
N ILE A 127 -7.79 -3.55 12.77
CA ILE A 127 -8.72 -3.51 13.90
C ILE A 127 -8.04 -4.01 15.19
N GLU A 128 -7.35 -5.14 15.14
CA GLU A 128 -6.61 -5.69 16.28
C GLU A 128 -5.48 -4.76 16.76
N ALA A 129 -4.85 -4.03 15.83
CA ALA A 129 -3.85 -3.01 16.13
C ALA A 129 -4.45 -1.71 16.70
N ARG A 130 -5.78 -1.61 16.79
CA ARG A 130 -6.53 -0.42 17.26
C ARG A 130 -6.25 0.83 16.44
N ILE A 131 -6.14 0.66 15.12
CA ILE A 131 -6.13 1.79 14.21
C ILE A 131 -7.49 2.48 14.26
N GLU A 132 -7.51 3.80 14.45
CA GLU A 132 -8.74 4.58 14.53
C GLU A 132 -9.19 5.09 13.16
N ARG A 133 -8.23 5.36 12.26
CA ARG A 133 -8.51 5.87 10.91
C ARG A 133 -7.73 5.13 9.86
N VAL A 134 -8.39 4.87 8.73
CA VAL A 134 -7.75 4.29 7.54
C VAL A 134 -8.01 5.19 6.35
N VAL A 135 -6.94 5.68 5.73
CA VAL A 135 -6.98 6.51 4.53
C VAL A 135 -6.55 5.67 3.34
N ILE A 136 -7.40 5.54 2.34
CA ILE A 136 -7.24 4.63 1.20
C ILE A 136 -7.07 5.45 -0.08
N ALA A 137 -6.10 5.10 -0.93
CA ALA A 137 -5.92 5.75 -2.23
C ALA A 137 -6.82 5.14 -3.32
N SER A 138 -6.93 3.80 -3.38
CA SER A 138 -7.70 3.11 -4.42
C SER A 138 -8.53 1.96 -3.85
N ARG A 139 -9.74 1.77 -4.37
CA ARG A 139 -10.54 0.56 -4.07
C ARG A 139 -9.92 -0.66 -4.73
N ASP A 140 -10.09 -1.82 -4.11
CA ASP A 140 -9.70 -3.08 -4.72
C ASP A 140 -10.75 -3.49 -5.77
N PRO A 141 -10.35 -3.72 -7.03
CA PRO A 141 -11.26 -4.15 -8.09
C PRO A 141 -11.68 -5.62 -7.96
N ASN A 142 -11.08 -6.38 -7.04
CA ASN A 142 -11.40 -7.78 -6.84
C ASN A 142 -12.78 -7.93 -6.19
N PRO A 143 -13.76 -8.61 -6.82
CA PRO A 143 -15.11 -8.79 -6.25
C PRO A 143 -15.14 -9.46 -4.87
N LYS A 144 -14.07 -10.18 -4.50
CA LYS A 144 -13.93 -10.81 -3.17
C LYS A 144 -13.49 -9.82 -2.08
N VAL A 145 -13.04 -8.63 -2.46
CA VAL A 145 -12.53 -7.60 -1.54
C VAL A 145 -13.39 -6.35 -1.63
N SER A 146 -13.72 -5.93 -2.85
CA SER A 146 -14.34 -4.64 -3.18
C SER A 146 -15.46 -4.23 -2.22
N GLY A 147 -15.20 -3.23 -1.41
CA GLY A 147 -16.09 -2.72 -0.36
C GLY A 147 -16.15 -3.56 0.92
N GLY A 148 -15.66 -4.80 0.90
CA GLY A 148 -15.71 -5.69 2.06
C GLY A 148 -14.71 -5.32 3.15
N GLY A 149 -13.51 -4.86 2.75
CA GLY A 149 -12.49 -4.36 3.68
C GLY A 149 -12.95 -3.09 4.39
N ILE A 150 -13.51 -2.15 3.62
CA ILE A 150 -14.08 -0.91 4.15
C ILE A 150 -15.24 -1.22 5.12
N ALA A 151 -16.19 -2.05 4.69
CA ALA A 151 -17.33 -2.41 5.54
C ALA A 151 -16.92 -3.08 6.87
N ALA A 152 -15.89 -3.93 6.84
CA ALA A 152 -15.37 -4.57 8.06
C ALA A 152 -14.72 -3.56 9.01
N LEU A 153 -13.96 -2.57 8.49
CA LEU A 153 -13.36 -1.50 9.26
C LEU A 153 -14.44 -0.60 9.89
N GLU A 154 -15.41 -0.13 9.09
CA GLU A 154 -16.50 0.72 9.56
C GLU A 154 -17.37 0.02 10.61
N ALA A 155 -17.67 -1.28 10.43
CA ALA A 155 -18.42 -2.08 11.42
C ALA A 155 -17.69 -2.22 12.77
N ALA A 156 -16.36 -2.13 12.77
CA ALA A 156 -15.52 -2.12 13.96
C ALA A 156 -15.32 -0.71 14.56
N GLY A 157 -15.93 0.32 13.98
CA GLY A 157 -15.83 1.72 14.43
C GLY A 157 -14.59 2.46 13.92
N VAL A 158 -13.87 1.90 12.95
CA VAL A 158 -12.74 2.57 12.29
C VAL A 158 -13.27 3.57 11.27
N GLU A 159 -12.79 4.80 11.32
CA GLU A 159 -13.12 5.81 10.32
C GLU A 159 -12.37 5.54 9.01
N VAL A 160 -13.08 5.51 7.89
CA VAL A 160 -12.47 5.25 6.58
C VAL A 160 -12.62 6.48 5.68
N PHE A 161 -11.48 6.92 5.14
CA PHE A 161 -11.39 8.05 4.22
C PHE A 161 -10.82 7.62 2.88
N PHE A 162 -11.17 8.36 1.83
CA PHE A 162 -10.69 8.10 0.50
C PHE A 162 -9.91 9.32 -0.02
N LEU A 163 -8.64 9.14 -0.36
CA LEU A 163 -7.78 10.20 -0.89
C LEU A 163 -7.66 10.06 -2.41
N SER A 164 -8.71 10.51 -3.11
CA SER A 164 -8.90 10.32 -4.57
C SER A 164 -7.78 10.87 -5.44
N ASP A 165 -7.09 11.92 -5.00
CA ASP A 165 -5.97 12.52 -5.74
C ASP A 165 -4.81 11.55 -5.97
N PHE A 166 -4.72 10.49 -5.16
CA PHE A 166 -3.71 9.45 -5.26
C PHE A 166 -4.19 8.18 -5.97
N GLU A 167 -5.46 8.09 -6.35
CA GLU A 167 -6.02 6.89 -6.98
C GLU A 167 -5.27 6.53 -8.26
N ASP A 168 -5.05 7.48 -9.15
CA ASP A 168 -4.33 7.27 -10.40
C ASP A 168 -2.89 6.77 -10.17
N SER A 169 -2.21 7.26 -9.14
CA SER A 169 -0.85 6.85 -8.81
C SER A 169 -0.82 5.41 -8.30
N ALA A 170 -1.73 5.04 -7.40
CA ALA A 170 -1.89 3.67 -6.89
C ALA A 170 -2.26 2.68 -8.00
N ARG A 171 -3.16 3.07 -8.92
CA ARG A 171 -3.57 2.25 -10.05
C ARG A 171 -2.44 2.07 -11.06
N ARG A 172 -1.64 3.10 -11.33
CA ARG A 172 -0.46 3.03 -12.23
C ARG A 172 0.58 2.02 -11.76
N LEU A 173 0.79 1.88 -10.45
CA LEU A 173 1.67 0.84 -9.89
C LEU A 173 1.17 -0.58 -10.22
N ASN A 174 -0.14 -0.76 -10.36
CA ASN A 174 -0.82 -2.04 -10.42
C ASN A 174 -1.57 -2.29 -11.74
N ARG A 175 -1.11 -1.71 -12.87
CA ARG A 175 -1.79 -1.78 -14.18
C ARG A 175 -2.21 -3.19 -14.58
N GLY A 176 -1.33 -4.19 -14.35
CA GLY A 176 -1.62 -5.58 -14.67
C GLY A 176 -2.73 -6.17 -13.81
N PHE A 177 -2.72 -5.85 -12.51
CA PHE A 177 -3.73 -6.29 -11.56
C PHE A 177 -5.11 -5.72 -11.91
N PHE A 178 -5.23 -4.41 -12.11
CA PHE A 178 -6.47 -3.75 -12.48
C PHE A 178 -6.97 -4.22 -13.86
N SER A 179 -6.09 -4.31 -14.87
CA SER A 179 -6.47 -4.78 -16.20
C SER A 179 -7.08 -6.19 -16.17
N ARG A 180 -6.47 -7.09 -15.39
CA ARG A 180 -6.95 -8.47 -15.27
C ARG A 180 -8.32 -8.55 -14.62
N LEU A 181 -8.57 -7.76 -13.57
CA LEU A 181 -9.81 -7.84 -12.79
C LEU A 181 -10.95 -7.04 -13.43
N GLU A 182 -10.69 -5.82 -13.87
CA GLU A 182 -11.72 -4.94 -14.44
C GLU A 182 -12.00 -5.25 -15.90
N ARG A 183 -10.94 -5.49 -16.70
CA ARG A 183 -11.04 -5.68 -18.15
C ARG A 183 -11.00 -7.14 -18.58
N ARG A 184 -10.71 -8.09 -17.66
CA ARG A 184 -10.50 -9.50 -17.93
C ARG A 184 -9.46 -9.79 -19.01
N ARG A 185 -8.46 -8.91 -19.12
CA ARG A 185 -7.37 -8.98 -20.10
C ARG A 185 -6.04 -8.69 -19.42
N PRO A 186 -4.93 -9.31 -19.87
CA PRO A 186 -3.61 -8.95 -19.41
C PRO A 186 -3.28 -7.50 -19.82
N PHE A 187 -2.45 -6.84 -19.03
CA PHE A 187 -1.78 -5.61 -19.45
C PHE A 187 -0.53 -5.98 -20.21
N VAL A 188 -0.50 -5.65 -21.49
CA VAL A 188 0.66 -5.93 -22.36
C VAL A 188 1.55 -4.70 -22.39
N ARG A 189 2.83 -4.90 -22.12
CA ARG A 189 3.88 -3.89 -22.28
C ARG A 189 4.87 -4.40 -23.32
N CYS A 190 5.02 -3.67 -24.41
CA CYS A 190 6.06 -3.91 -25.39
C CYS A 190 7.24 -2.98 -25.10
N LYS A 191 8.43 -3.55 -24.84
CA LYS A 191 9.70 -2.80 -24.75
C LYS A 191 10.48 -3.08 -26.02
N LEU A 192 10.78 -2.05 -26.79
CA LEU A 192 11.58 -2.12 -28.00
C LEU A 192 12.84 -1.27 -27.80
N ALA A 193 13.99 -1.82 -28.16
CA ALA A 193 15.19 -1.06 -28.37
C ALA A 193 15.28 -0.69 -29.86
N MET A 194 15.39 0.58 -30.17
CA MET A 194 15.44 1.07 -31.55
C MET A 194 16.25 2.34 -31.64
N SER A 195 16.80 2.60 -32.83
CA SER A 195 17.44 3.87 -33.16
C SER A 195 16.40 5.00 -33.25
N LEU A 196 16.85 6.25 -33.35
CA LEU A 196 15.98 7.44 -33.39
C LEU A 196 15.01 7.41 -34.59
N ASP A 197 15.42 6.77 -35.72
CA ASP A 197 14.59 6.53 -36.89
C ASP A 197 13.74 5.26 -36.83
N GLY A 198 13.66 4.61 -35.65
CA GLY A 198 12.78 3.48 -35.40
C GLY A 198 13.29 2.12 -35.88
N ARG A 199 14.58 1.99 -36.23
CA ARG A 199 15.14 0.72 -36.67
C ARG A 199 15.61 -0.12 -35.47
N THR A 200 15.33 -1.40 -35.53
CA THR A 200 15.72 -2.39 -34.51
C THR A 200 17.01 -3.16 -34.87
N ALA A 201 17.50 -2.98 -36.10
CA ALA A 201 18.74 -3.58 -36.60
C ALA A 201 19.32 -2.76 -37.76
N LEU A 202 20.62 -2.94 -38.02
CA LEU A 202 21.25 -2.46 -39.23
C LEU A 202 20.79 -3.25 -40.47
N ALA A 203 21.10 -2.75 -41.69
CA ALA A 203 20.75 -3.39 -42.95
C ALA A 203 21.35 -4.81 -43.09
N ASN A 204 22.45 -5.11 -42.43
CA ASN A 204 23.08 -6.43 -42.37
C ASN A 204 22.47 -7.37 -41.30
N GLY A 205 21.43 -6.90 -40.56
CA GLY A 205 20.78 -7.66 -39.50
C GLY A 205 21.45 -7.54 -38.11
N ASP A 206 22.54 -6.79 -37.99
CA ASP A 206 23.20 -6.57 -36.70
C ASP A 206 22.38 -5.61 -35.81
N SER A 207 21.99 -6.11 -34.64
CA SER A 207 21.14 -5.38 -33.67
C SER A 207 21.79 -5.18 -32.30
N LYS A 208 23.12 -5.37 -32.19
CA LYS A 208 23.81 -5.30 -30.90
C LYS A 208 24.05 -3.86 -30.48
N TRP A 209 23.80 -3.63 -29.18
CA TRP A 209 24.15 -2.42 -28.44
C TRP A 209 23.44 -1.14 -28.89
N ILE A 210 22.14 -1.24 -29.20
CA ILE A 210 21.30 -0.04 -29.39
C ILE A 210 21.14 0.71 -28.07
N THR A 211 21.22 0.00 -26.93
CA THR A 211 21.18 0.56 -25.58
C THR A 211 22.40 0.08 -24.78
N GLY A 212 22.78 0.83 -23.73
CA GLY A 212 23.87 0.45 -22.85
C GLY A 212 23.55 -0.71 -21.92
N ALA A 213 24.55 -1.17 -21.14
CA ALA A 213 24.44 -2.29 -20.22
C ALA A 213 23.42 -2.06 -19.09
N GLU A 214 23.07 -0.80 -18.80
CA GLU A 214 22.13 -0.40 -17.76
C GLU A 214 20.66 -0.27 -18.23
N ALA A 215 20.37 -0.55 -19.51
CA ALA A 215 19.06 -0.31 -20.12
C ALA A 215 18.10 -1.51 -20.04
#